data_17ee2df66629a81e0261328a070ddf24
#
_entry.id   17ee2df66629a81e0261328a070ddf24
#
_cell.length_a   1.000
_cell.length_b   1.000
_cell.length_c   1.000
_cell.angle_alpha   90.00
_cell.angle_beta   90.00
_cell.angle_gamma   90.00
#
_symmetry.space_group_name_H-M   'P 1'
#
loop_
_entity.id
_entity.type
_entity.pdbx_description
1 polymer ?
#
loop_
_entity_poly.entity_id
_entity_poly.type
_entity_poly.pdbx_seq_one_letter_code
_entity_poly.pdbx_strand_id
1 'polypeptide(L)'
;MSANASTMPMGRPLNESTDRALENTILSPRFYTTDFDEMDRFDISSVKPEWDRLMQEFDQDINQSHFQRPDDMSKDYSQIPEGLYQEFLDFLISSITSEFSGCVLYSEIKKSINNPDLKSLFTYMARDESRLSLIHI
;
A
#
# COMPACT_ATOMS: atom_id res chain seq x y z
N MET A 1 7.10 30.90 -4.60
CA MET A 1 7.25 30.06 -5.81
C MET A 1 6.04 29.14 -5.83
N SER A 2 5.10 29.41 -6.73
CA SER A 2 3.86 28.63 -6.86
C SER A 2 4.21 27.30 -7.50
N ALA A 3 4.19 26.22 -6.72
CA ALA A 3 4.29 24.87 -7.27
C ALA A 3 3.06 24.67 -8.16
N ASN A 4 3.30 24.40 -9.42
CA ASN A 4 2.27 24.20 -10.42
C ASN A 4 1.59 22.85 -10.14
N ALA A 5 0.50 22.87 -9.37
CA ALA A 5 -0.27 21.70 -8.95
C ALA A 5 -1.05 21.01 -10.10
N SER A 6 -0.75 21.37 -11.35
CA SER A 6 -1.61 21.00 -12.50
C SER A 6 -1.27 19.68 -13.18
N THR A 7 -0.28 18.93 -12.71
CA THR A 7 0.05 17.64 -13.36
C THR A 7 0.23 16.54 -12.33
N MET A 8 -0.88 16.07 -11.78
CA MET A 8 -0.88 14.70 -11.28
C MET A 8 -0.60 13.73 -12.44
N PRO A 9 0.12 12.62 -12.22
CA PRO A 9 0.50 11.66 -13.27
C PRO A 9 -0.66 11.11 -14.11
N MET A 10 -1.91 11.36 -13.73
CA MET A 10 -3.11 10.89 -14.41
C MET A 10 -3.98 11.99 -15.03
N GLY A 11 -3.52 13.24 -15.07
CA GLY A 11 -4.22 14.32 -15.78
C GLY A 11 -5.65 14.62 -15.30
N ARG A 12 -6.05 14.17 -14.12
CA ARG A 12 -7.37 14.48 -13.54
C ARG A 12 -7.33 15.85 -12.86
N PRO A 13 -8.37 16.67 -13.04
CA PRO A 13 -8.48 17.89 -12.27
C PRO A 13 -8.55 17.56 -10.77
N LEU A 14 -7.91 18.37 -9.95
CA LEU A 14 -8.00 18.27 -8.50
C LEU A 14 -9.47 18.43 -8.11
N ASN A 15 -9.94 17.57 -7.20
CA ASN A 15 -11.26 17.72 -6.59
C ASN A 15 -11.14 18.43 -5.24
N GLU A 16 -12.27 18.82 -4.67
CA GLU A 16 -12.32 19.52 -3.37
C GLU A 16 -11.55 18.79 -2.26
N SER A 17 -11.57 17.47 -2.27
CA SER A 17 -10.87 16.61 -1.31
C SER A 17 -9.35 16.75 -1.45
N THR A 18 -8.85 16.85 -2.70
CA THR A 18 -7.43 17.04 -2.99
C THR A 18 -6.99 18.46 -2.64
N ASP A 19 -7.84 19.47 -2.91
CA ASP A 19 -7.55 20.86 -2.55
C ASP A 19 -7.43 21.00 -1.02
N ARG A 20 -8.32 20.38 -0.24
CA ARG A 20 -8.22 20.34 1.22
C ARG A 20 -6.95 19.63 1.71
N ALA A 21 -6.53 18.58 1.04
CA ALA A 21 -5.31 17.87 1.40
C ALA A 21 -4.03 18.71 1.15
N LEU A 22 -4.08 19.68 0.25
CA LEU A 22 -3.00 20.63 0.00
C LEU A 22 -2.97 21.79 1.02
N GLU A 23 -4.02 21.96 1.81
CA GLU A 23 -4.06 22.94 2.91
C GLU A 23 -3.14 22.53 4.04
N ASN A 24 -2.00 22.54 4.09
CA ASN A 24 -0.96 22.17 5.07
C ASN A 24 -1.41 22.29 6.55
N THR A 25 -2.43 21.55 6.93
CA THR A 25 -2.94 21.45 8.29
C THR A 25 -2.52 20.11 8.93
N ILE A 26 -2.58 20.02 10.28
CA ILE A 26 -2.27 18.77 11.00
C ILE A 26 -3.22 17.63 10.62
N LEU A 27 -4.47 17.96 10.23
CA LEU A 27 -5.51 16.99 9.91
C LEU A 27 -5.60 16.69 8.41
N SER A 28 -4.87 17.42 7.57
CA SER A 28 -4.88 17.21 6.12
C SER A 28 -4.02 16.02 5.74
N PRO A 29 -4.48 15.14 4.84
CA PRO A 29 -3.63 14.13 4.23
C PRO A 29 -2.42 14.82 3.59
N ARG A 30 -1.23 14.31 3.85
CA ARG A 30 -0.02 14.85 3.22
C ARG A 30 0.24 14.08 1.94
N PHE A 31 0.26 14.77 0.83
CA PHE A 31 0.74 14.21 -0.42
C PHE A 31 2.25 14.39 -0.50
N TYR A 32 2.96 13.29 -0.55
CA TYR A 32 4.39 13.29 -0.77
C TYR A 32 4.64 13.01 -2.25
N THR A 33 5.45 13.86 -2.87
CA THR A 33 5.97 13.56 -4.19
C THR A 33 7.06 12.53 -4.04
N THR A 34 6.94 11.40 -4.72
CA THR A 34 7.98 10.38 -4.73
C THR A 34 9.18 10.89 -5.54
N ASP A 35 10.35 10.93 -4.92
CA ASP A 35 11.62 11.23 -5.59
C ASP A 35 12.25 9.92 -6.07
N PHE A 36 12.01 9.58 -7.33
CA PHE A 36 12.53 8.36 -7.95
C PHE A 36 14.05 8.41 -8.15
N ASP A 37 14.61 9.60 -8.35
CA ASP A 37 16.06 9.77 -8.50
C ASP A 37 16.77 9.53 -7.15
N GLU A 38 16.16 9.93 -6.05
CA GLU A 38 16.67 9.61 -4.70
C GLU A 38 16.58 8.11 -4.43
N MET A 39 15.47 7.47 -4.78
CA MET A 39 15.31 6.02 -4.68
C MET A 39 16.37 5.27 -5.50
N ASP A 40 16.68 5.73 -6.69
CA ASP A 40 17.69 5.09 -7.53
C ASP A 40 19.11 5.24 -6.97
N ARG A 41 19.38 6.28 -6.18
CA ARG A 41 20.67 6.49 -5.49
C ARG A 41 20.75 5.83 -4.11
N PHE A 42 19.67 5.22 -3.64
CA PHE A 42 19.64 4.60 -2.32
C PHE A 42 20.68 3.49 -2.20
N ASP A 43 21.54 3.58 -1.19
CA ASP A 43 22.66 2.66 -0.96
C ASP A 43 22.45 1.89 0.36
N ILE A 44 22.35 0.58 0.24
CA ILE A 44 22.20 -0.34 1.37
C ILE A 44 23.52 -0.92 1.88
N SER A 45 24.64 -0.49 1.35
CA SER A 45 25.97 -1.10 1.65
C SER A 45 26.27 -1.21 3.13
N SER A 46 25.87 -0.20 3.91
CA SER A 46 26.09 -0.16 5.37
C SER A 46 25.26 -1.19 6.15
N VAL A 47 24.16 -1.67 5.60
CA VAL A 47 23.21 -2.62 6.22
C VAL A 47 23.03 -3.89 5.36
N LYS A 48 23.90 -4.10 4.38
CA LYS A 48 23.78 -5.18 3.40
C LYS A 48 23.55 -6.58 4.00
N PRO A 49 24.26 -7.00 5.05
CA PRO A 49 24.03 -8.33 5.63
C PRO A 49 22.63 -8.51 6.21
N GLU A 50 22.11 -7.47 6.87
CA GLU A 50 20.75 -7.49 7.45
C GLU A 50 19.69 -7.40 6.35
N TRP A 51 19.94 -6.57 5.34
CA TRP A 51 19.08 -6.48 4.16
C TRP A 51 18.93 -7.83 3.47
N ASP A 52 20.06 -8.50 3.19
CA ASP A 52 20.04 -9.81 2.52
C ASP A 52 19.32 -10.87 3.33
N ARG A 53 19.48 -10.85 4.67
CA ARG A 53 18.74 -11.73 5.57
C ARG A 53 17.24 -11.51 5.47
N LEU A 54 16.79 -10.25 5.52
CA LEU A 54 15.37 -9.91 5.40
C LEU A 54 14.80 -10.26 4.01
N MET A 55 15.55 -9.97 2.95
CA MET A 55 15.12 -10.33 1.59
C MET A 55 15.00 -11.84 1.41
N GLN A 56 15.89 -12.62 2.04
CA GLN A 56 15.79 -14.06 2.03
C GLN A 56 14.54 -14.55 2.79
N GLU A 57 14.17 -13.94 3.91
CA GLU A 57 12.93 -14.26 4.62
C GLU A 57 11.69 -13.99 3.74
N PHE A 58 11.67 -12.86 3.03
CA PHE A 58 10.61 -12.55 2.08
C PHE A 58 10.56 -13.55 0.92
N ASP A 59 11.71 -13.98 0.40
CA ASP A 59 11.79 -14.95 -0.69
C ASP A 59 11.30 -16.34 -0.26
N GLN A 60 11.66 -16.78 0.94
CA GLN A 60 11.20 -18.05 1.53
C GLN A 60 9.71 -18.04 1.83
N ASP A 61 9.13 -16.86 1.99
CA ASP A 61 7.69 -16.67 2.20
C ASP A 61 7.14 -17.52 3.35
N ILE A 62 7.84 -17.51 4.48
CA ILE A 62 7.56 -18.37 5.65
C ILE A 62 6.19 -18.13 6.27
N ASN A 63 5.56 -16.99 5.97
CA ASN A 63 4.26 -16.58 6.51
C ASN A 63 3.09 -16.91 5.59
N GLN A 64 3.25 -17.78 4.60
CA GLN A 64 2.18 -18.16 3.65
C GLN A 64 0.88 -18.57 4.35
N SER A 65 0.99 -19.24 5.51
CA SER A 65 -0.18 -19.71 6.26
C SER A 65 -1.07 -18.57 6.77
N HIS A 66 -0.52 -17.38 6.98
CA HIS A 66 -1.31 -16.21 7.39
C HIS A 66 -2.24 -15.69 6.29
N PHE A 67 -1.91 -16.01 5.03
CA PHE A 67 -2.67 -15.58 3.86
C PHE A 67 -3.55 -16.69 3.28
N GLN A 68 -3.58 -17.84 3.93
CA GLN A 68 -4.44 -18.94 3.52
C GLN A 68 -5.84 -18.74 4.10
N ARG A 69 -6.81 -18.77 3.21
CA ARG A 69 -8.21 -18.70 3.61
C ARG A 69 -8.61 -20.01 4.29
N PRO A 70 -9.21 -20.00 5.49
CA PRO A 70 -9.76 -21.21 6.09
C PRO A 70 -10.83 -21.82 5.18
N ASP A 71 -10.92 -23.16 5.16
CA ASP A 71 -11.92 -23.88 4.36
C ASP A 71 -13.36 -23.51 4.75
N ASP A 72 -13.59 -23.20 6.03
CA ASP A 72 -14.87 -22.74 6.54
C ASP A 72 -14.83 -21.21 6.80
N MET A 73 -15.33 -20.46 5.84
CA MET A 73 -15.52 -19.01 5.94
C MET A 73 -16.99 -18.64 6.22
N SER A 74 -17.87 -19.62 6.39
CA SER A 74 -19.27 -19.39 6.71
C SER A 74 -19.43 -18.98 8.18
N LYS A 75 -19.32 -17.69 8.47
CA LYS A 75 -19.61 -17.13 9.78
C LYS A 75 -21.01 -16.55 9.80
N ASP A 76 -21.75 -16.86 10.86
CA ASP A 76 -23.04 -16.24 11.10
C ASP A 76 -22.84 -14.87 11.76
N TYR A 77 -23.11 -13.82 11.00
CA TYR A 77 -23.07 -12.43 11.47
C TYR A 77 -24.43 -11.91 11.93
N SER A 78 -25.46 -12.76 11.99
CA SER A 78 -26.84 -12.39 12.36
C SER A 78 -26.96 -11.80 13.77
N GLN A 79 -25.97 -12.05 14.63
CA GLN A 79 -25.93 -11.55 16.00
C GLN A 79 -25.38 -10.13 16.10
N ILE A 80 -24.84 -9.57 15.03
CA ILE A 80 -24.33 -8.20 15.03
C ILE A 80 -25.52 -7.24 14.88
N PRO A 81 -25.69 -6.25 15.77
CA PRO A 81 -26.73 -5.22 15.60
C PRO A 81 -26.62 -4.54 14.23
N GLU A 82 -27.75 -4.26 13.58
CA GLU A 82 -27.83 -3.78 12.20
C GLU A 82 -26.93 -2.54 11.95
N GLY A 83 -26.93 -1.54 12.85
CA GLY A 83 -26.08 -0.36 12.72
C GLY A 83 -24.60 -0.69 12.77
N LEU A 84 -24.17 -1.58 13.66
CA LEU A 84 -22.78 -2.02 13.79
C LEU A 84 -22.36 -2.90 12.61
N TYR A 85 -23.30 -3.68 12.06
CA TYR A 85 -23.02 -4.50 10.88
C TYR A 85 -22.69 -3.65 9.66
N GLN A 86 -23.40 -2.54 9.46
CA GLN A 86 -23.09 -1.63 8.36
C GLN A 86 -21.72 -0.96 8.54
N GLU A 87 -21.39 -0.49 9.75
CA GLU A 87 -20.07 0.06 10.05
C GLU A 87 -18.95 -0.97 9.82
N PHE A 88 -19.19 -2.23 10.18
CA PHE A 88 -18.27 -3.32 9.95
C PHE A 88 -18.05 -3.59 8.46
N LEU A 89 -19.12 -3.59 7.66
CA LEU A 89 -18.99 -3.73 6.20
C LEU A 89 -18.21 -2.57 5.58
N ASP A 90 -18.50 -1.34 5.99
CA ASP A 90 -17.80 -0.15 5.49
C ASP A 90 -16.31 -0.19 5.85
N PHE A 91 -15.99 -0.66 7.06
CA PHE A 91 -14.61 -0.91 7.48
C PHE A 91 -13.91 -1.96 6.59
N LEU A 92 -14.56 -3.10 6.34
CA LEU A 92 -13.99 -4.14 5.47
C LEU A 92 -13.76 -3.64 4.05
N ILE A 93 -14.73 -2.95 3.46
CA ILE A 93 -14.62 -2.38 2.12
C ILE A 93 -13.46 -1.37 2.05
N SER A 94 -13.35 -0.51 3.06
CA SER A 94 -12.25 0.46 3.15
C SER A 94 -10.90 -0.23 3.27
N SER A 95 -10.80 -1.28 4.08
CA SER A 95 -9.57 -2.07 4.25
C SER A 95 -9.15 -2.73 2.94
N ILE A 96 -10.07 -3.44 2.27
CA ILE A 96 -9.80 -4.08 0.97
C ILE A 96 -9.32 -3.06 -0.05
N THR A 97 -9.97 -1.90 -0.11
CA THR A 97 -9.62 -0.83 -1.05
C THR A 97 -8.23 -0.27 -0.75
N SER A 98 -7.88 -0.10 0.52
CA SER A 98 -6.56 0.37 0.95
C SER A 98 -5.46 -0.61 0.58
N GLU A 99 -5.64 -1.90 0.89
CA GLU A 99 -4.69 -2.97 0.56
C GLU A 99 -4.47 -3.08 -0.96
N PHE A 100 -5.56 -3.04 -1.73
CA PHE A 100 -5.47 -3.05 -3.20
C PHE A 100 -4.75 -1.81 -3.74
N SER A 101 -5.01 -0.64 -3.16
CA SER A 101 -4.33 0.61 -3.53
C SER A 101 -2.83 0.52 -3.23
N GLY A 102 -2.43 -0.08 -2.11
CA GLY A 102 -1.05 -0.35 -1.76
C GLY A 102 -0.36 -1.26 -2.77
N CYS A 103 -1.02 -2.36 -3.15
CA CYS A 103 -0.52 -3.27 -4.18
C CYS A 103 -0.24 -2.54 -5.52
N VAL A 104 -1.18 -1.72 -5.98
CA VAL A 104 -1.03 -0.93 -7.20
C VAL A 104 0.10 0.09 -7.05
N LEU A 105 0.15 0.81 -5.92
CA LEU A 105 1.18 1.82 -5.64
C LEU A 105 2.59 1.22 -5.72
N TYR A 106 2.85 0.13 -5.01
CA TYR A 106 4.16 -0.51 -5.00
C TYR A 106 4.54 -1.08 -6.37
N SER A 107 3.56 -1.58 -7.11
CA SER A 107 3.77 -2.04 -8.48
C SER A 107 4.16 -0.91 -9.44
N GLU A 108 3.57 0.27 -9.30
CA GLU A 108 3.91 1.45 -10.11
C GLU A 108 5.26 2.07 -9.71
N ILE A 109 5.57 2.15 -8.41
CA ILE A 109 6.89 2.59 -7.95
C ILE A 109 7.97 1.68 -8.53
N LYS A 110 7.79 0.36 -8.43
CA LYS A 110 8.74 -0.62 -8.98
C LYS A 110 9.03 -0.43 -10.47
N LYS A 111 8.04 -0.01 -11.26
CA LYS A 111 8.22 0.27 -12.69
C LYS A 111 9.03 1.54 -12.94
N SER A 112 8.96 2.50 -12.02
CA SER A 112 9.51 3.85 -12.16
C SER A 112 10.95 3.98 -11.66
N ILE A 113 11.46 3.03 -10.89
CA ILE A 113 12.82 3.03 -10.33
C ILE A 113 13.72 2.05 -11.09
N ASN A 114 15.06 2.22 -10.95
CA ASN A 114 16.06 1.31 -11.51
C ASN A 114 16.84 0.53 -10.46
N ASN A 115 16.88 1.03 -9.22
CA ASN A 115 17.57 0.40 -8.10
C ASN A 115 17.08 -1.04 -7.87
N PRO A 116 17.94 -2.08 -8.02
CA PRO A 116 17.52 -3.48 -7.95
C PRO A 116 17.08 -3.90 -6.55
N ASP A 117 17.68 -3.35 -5.51
CA ASP A 117 17.34 -3.68 -4.13
C ASP A 117 15.93 -3.18 -3.79
N LEU A 118 15.63 -1.93 -4.13
CA LEU A 118 14.29 -1.38 -3.94
C LEU A 118 13.25 -2.05 -4.84
N LYS A 119 13.60 -2.43 -6.07
CA LYS A 119 12.70 -3.24 -6.93
C LYS A 119 12.31 -4.55 -6.27
N SER A 120 13.25 -5.24 -5.64
CA SER A 120 13.00 -6.47 -4.93
C SER A 120 12.07 -6.23 -3.74
N LEU A 121 12.34 -5.21 -2.93
CA LEU A 121 11.50 -4.83 -1.80
C LEU A 121 10.06 -4.55 -2.24
N PHE A 122 9.86 -3.66 -3.21
CA PHE A 122 8.52 -3.32 -3.69
C PHE A 122 7.80 -4.50 -4.36
N THR A 123 8.53 -5.49 -4.87
CA THR A 123 7.93 -6.73 -5.36
C THR A 123 7.28 -7.52 -4.23
N TYR A 124 7.98 -7.66 -3.10
CA TYR A 124 7.44 -8.36 -1.94
C TYR A 124 6.31 -7.57 -1.28
N MET A 125 6.45 -6.26 -1.15
CA MET A 125 5.39 -5.39 -0.62
C MET A 125 4.11 -5.51 -1.45
N ALA A 126 4.19 -5.39 -2.78
CA ALA A 126 3.02 -5.55 -3.66
C ALA A 126 2.38 -6.95 -3.56
N ARG A 127 3.21 -8.00 -3.41
CA ARG A 127 2.73 -9.37 -3.19
C ARG A 127 1.92 -9.47 -1.89
N ASP A 128 2.46 -8.93 -0.81
CA ASP A 128 1.85 -9.09 0.50
C ASP A 128 0.56 -8.26 0.63
N GLU A 129 0.54 -7.03 0.09
CA GLU A 129 -0.70 -6.23 -0.02
C GLU A 129 -1.78 -6.94 -0.85
N SER A 130 -1.40 -7.59 -1.94
CA SER A 130 -2.36 -8.36 -2.76
C SER A 130 -2.97 -9.54 -1.98
N ARG A 131 -2.23 -10.14 -1.08
CA ARG A 131 -2.72 -11.22 -0.22
C ARG A 131 -3.65 -10.71 0.87
N LEU A 132 -3.31 -9.56 1.48
CA LEU A 132 -4.16 -8.94 2.49
C LEU A 132 -5.52 -8.57 1.93
N SER A 133 -5.59 -8.05 0.71
CA SER A 133 -6.88 -7.78 0.06
C SER A 133 -7.74 -9.03 -0.11
N LEU A 134 -7.14 -10.21 -0.31
CA LEU A 134 -7.85 -11.49 -0.43
C LEU A 134 -8.35 -12.04 0.91
N ILE A 135 -7.71 -11.70 2.04
CA ILE A 135 -8.12 -12.14 3.36
C ILE A 135 -9.46 -11.50 3.77
N HIS A 136 -9.72 -10.29 3.31
CA HIS A 136 -10.92 -9.52 3.63
C HIS A 136 -12.13 -9.84 2.74
N ILE A 137 -11.93 -10.58 1.64
CA ILE A 137 -13.01 -11.03 0.75
C ILE A 137 -13.53 -12.39 1.22
#